data_41ab01e3a707b681e68509d0b0df4d6c
#
_entry.id   41ab01e3a707b681e68509d0b0df4d6c
#
_cell.length_a   1.000
_cell.length_b   1.000
_cell.length_c   1.000
_cell.angle_alpha   90.00
_cell.angle_beta   90.00
_cell.angle_gamma   90.00
#
_symmetry.space_group_name_H-M   'P 1'
#
loop_
_entity.id
_entity.type
_entity.pdbx_description
1 polymer ?
#
loop_
_entity_poly.entity_id
_entity_poly.type
_entity_poly.pdbx_seq_one_letter_code
_entity_poly.pdbx_strand_id
1 'polypeptide(L)'
;MRGVTRVLVSFMGLACLAATTAWAQHPQAREGFWIGFGFGYGSAKPSCDGCGTLDSRGGFTGFLKLGGTLSKQLLLGGEVNAWTKADSGVTDQLGNVSAAVYYYPAVSSGFFLKGGVGFSSFREMDGATADGTGVGFVAGLGYDVRVGGNISITPVGNFYFGSVGDIKVSGATNSTGWKQHVFDFGLGVTFH
;
A
#
# COMPACT_ATOMS: atom_id res chain seq x y z
N MET A 1 34.91 -1.25 11.02
CA MET A 1 34.90 -1.36 9.56
C MET A 1 34.49 -2.74 8.99
N ARG A 2 34.50 -3.83 9.76
CA ARG A 2 34.11 -5.21 9.26
C ARG A 2 32.59 -5.45 9.08
N GLY A 3 31.72 -4.64 9.69
CA GLY A 3 30.26 -4.80 9.61
C GLY A 3 29.64 -4.26 8.32
N VAL A 4 30.13 -3.11 7.84
CA VAL A 4 29.59 -2.42 6.64
C VAL A 4 29.84 -3.24 5.36
N THR A 5 31.01 -3.90 5.28
CA THR A 5 31.37 -4.73 4.12
C THR A 5 30.47 -5.97 3.98
N ARG A 6 30.01 -6.54 5.10
CA ARG A 6 29.13 -7.73 5.07
C ARG A 6 27.71 -7.39 4.62
N VAL A 7 27.19 -6.22 4.99
CA VAL A 7 25.85 -5.74 4.56
C VAL A 7 25.87 -5.42 3.07
N LEU A 8 26.91 -4.77 2.56
CA LEU A 8 27.05 -4.45 1.12
C LEU A 8 27.16 -5.72 0.25
N VAL A 9 27.88 -6.74 0.70
CA VAL A 9 27.99 -8.03 -0.04
C VAL A 9 26.67 -8.77 -0.06
N SER A 10 25.88 -8.73 1.03
CA SER A 10 24.55 -9.33 1.07
C SER A 10 23.54 -8.62 0.15
N PHE A 11 23.59 -7.30 0.05
CA PHE A 11 22.74 -6.53 -0.87
C PHE A 11 23.11 -6.76 -2.34
N MET A 12 24.40 -6.87 -2.64
CA MET A 12 24.89 -7.15 -4.00
C MET A 12 24.55 -8.56 -4.45
N GLY A 13 24.55 -9.54 -3.53
CA GLY A 13 24.11 -10.91 -3.80
C GLY A 13 22.62 -11.02 -4.11
N LEU A 14 21.77 -10.25 -3.41
CA LEU A 14 20.33 -10.21 -3.67
C LEU A 14 19.99 -9.53 -5.01
N ALA A 15 20.74 -8.51 -5.40
CA ALA A 15 20.60 -7.82 -6.69
C ALA A 15 21.00 -8.72 -7.87
N CYS A 16 22.00 -9.57 -7.73
CA CYS A 16 22.41 -10.52 -8.78
C CYS A 16 21.39 -11.65 -8.97
N LEU A 17 20.70 -12.11 -7.93
CA LEU A 17 19.63 -13.11 -8.03
C LEU A 17 18.40 -12.55 -8.77
N ALA A 18 18.11 -11.26 -8.65
CA ALA A 18 17.02 -10.61 -9.37
C ALA A 18 17.30 -10.47 -10.89
N ALA A 19 18.57 -10.36 -11.30
CA ALA A 19 18.94 -10.21 -12.70
C ALA A 19 18.80 -11.49 -13.55
N THR A 20 18.88 -12.68 -12.93
CA THR A 20 18.78 -13.96 -13.65
C THR A 20 17.35 -14.41 -13.93
N THR A 21 16.36 -13.84 -13.28
CA THR A 21 14.94 -14.20 -13.44
C THR A 21 14.25 -13.48 -14.60
N ALA A 22 14.88 -12.45 -15.20
CA ALA A 22 14.31 -11.69 -16.30
C ALA A 22 14.01 -12.52 -17.56
N TRP A 23 14.67 -13.67 -17.72
CA TRP A 23 14.53 -14.56 -18.87
C TRP A 23 13.43 -15.62 -18.70
N ALA A 24 12.87 -15.79 -17.50
CA ALA A 24 11.84 -16.77 -17.21
C ALA A 24 10.42 -16.17 -17.10
N GLN A 25 10.27 -14.87 -17.33
CA GLN A 25 8.97 -14.23 -17.25
C GLN A 25 8.12 -14.54 -18.49
N HIS A 26 6.88 -14.98 -18.26
CA HIS A 26 5.89 -15.04 -19.33
C HIS A 26 5.65 -13.65 -19.91
N PRO A 27 5.27 -13.52 -21.21
CA PRO A 27 4.93 -12.23 -21.80
C PRO A 27 3.90 -11.45 -20.97
N GLN A 28 4.10 -10.14 -20.85
CA GLN A 28 3.17 -9.29 -20.14
C GLN A 28 1.88 -9.14 -20.96
N ALA A 29 0.82 -9.82 -20.51
CA ALA A 29 -0.53 -9.65 -21.07
C ALA A 29 -1.38 -8.87 -20.06
N ARG A 30 -1.94 -7.74 -20.51
CA ARG A 30 -2.84 -6.89 -19.71
C ARG A 30 -4.06 -6.60 -20.58
N GLU A 31 -5.12 -7.36 -20.35
CA GLU A 31 -6.36 -7.26 -21.11
C GLU A 31 -7.56 -7.56 -20.22
N GLY A 32 -8.67 -6.87 -20.45
CA GLY A 32 -9.91 -7.13 -19.75
C GLY A 32 -9.90 -6.73 -18.27
N PHE A 33 -10.51 -7.56 -17.45
CA PHE A 33 -10.61 -7.40 -16.00
C PHE A 33 -9.33 -7.90 -15.32
N TRP A 34 -8.94 -7.21 -14.25
CA TRP A 34 -7.83 -7.63 -13.41
C TRP A 34 -8.20 -7.49 -11.93
N ILE A 35 -7.60 -8.33 -11.10
CA ILE A 35 -7.73 -8.32 -9.65
C ILE A 35 -6.39 -8.66 -9.00
N GLY A 36 -6.09 -8.03 -7.88
CA GLY A 36 -4.89 -8.35 -7.11
C GLY A 36 -5.11 -8.08 -5.63
N PHE A 37 -4.40 -8.84 -4.81
CA PHE A 37 -4.42 -8.68 -3.36
C PHE A 37 -3.05 -9.05 -2.79
N GLY A 38 -2.77 -8.58 -1.60
CA GLY A 38 -1.50 -8.88 -0.93
C GLY A 38 -1.43 -8.34 0.47
N PHE A 39 -0.31 -8.65 1.11
CA PHE A 39 0.01 -8.26 2.48
C PHE A 39 1.39 -7.65 2.53
N GLY A 40 1.65 -6.88 3.58
CA GLY A 40 2.91 -6.22 3.78
C GLY A 40 3.13 -5.75 5.21
N TYR A 41 4.11 -4.91 5.34
CA TYR A 41 4.43 -4.24 6.59
C TYR A 41 4.76 -2.77 6.30
N GLY A 42 4.28 -1.87 7.15
CA GLY A 42 4.44 -0.45 6.93
C GLY A 42 4.52 0.36 8.20
N SER A 43 4.97 1.60 8.03
CA SER A 43 5.04 2.61 9.08
C SER A 43 3.91 3.60 8.91
N ALA A 44 3.07 3.74 9.93
CA ALA A 44 2.03 4.75 10.04
C ALA A 44 2.51 5.89 10.92
N LYS A 45 2.24 7.13 10.50
CA LYS A 45 2.47 8.33 11.31
C LYS A 45 1.22 9.19 11.30
N PRO A 46 0.47 9.22 12.42
CA PRO A 46 -0.66 10.13 12.60
C PRO A 46 -0.18 11.52 13.02
N SER A 47 -1.08 12.50 12.87
CA SER A 47 -0.95 13.86 13.41
C SER A 47 -2.33 14.44 13.63
N CYS A 48 -2.50 15.36 14.60
CA CYS A 48 -3.74 16.06 14.87
C CYS A 48 -3.48 17.45 15.46
N ASP A 49 -4.49 18.32 15.43
CA ASP A 49 -4.36 19.65 15.97
C ASP A 49 -4.24 19.58 17.50
N GLY A 50 -3.17 20.13 18.05
CA GLY A 50 -2.90 20.15 19.50
C GLY A 50 -2.36 18.83 20.09
N CYS A 51 -2.13 17.79 19.29
CA CYS A 51 -1.63 16.48 19.79
C CYS A 51 -0.12 16.44 20.07
N GLY A 52 0.63 17.47 19.72
CA GLY A 52 2.10 17.41 19.76
C GLY A 52 2.66 16.47 18.69
N THR A 53 3.89 16.01 18.89
CA THR A 53 4.54 15.07 17.95
C THR A 53 4.14 13.65 18.29
N LEU A 54 3.49 12.97 17.35
CA LEU A 54 3.17 11.56 17.45
C LEU A 54 4.24 10.73 16.73
N ASP A 55 4.65 9.63 17.35
CA ASP A 55 5.68 8.75 16.81
C ASP A 55 5.14 7.87 15.68
N SER A 56 6.04 7.51 14.77
CA SER A 56 5.72 6.51 13.75
C SER A 56 5.62 5.13 14.35
N ARG A 57 4.61 4.37 13.95
CA ARG A 57 4.33 3.01 14.45
C ARG A 57 4.35 2.01 13.30
N GLY A 58 5.13 0.93 13.46
CA GLY A 58 5.13 -0.18 12.50
C GLY A 58 3.93 -1.09 12.70
N GLY A 59 3.34 -1.58 11.60
CA GLY A 59 2.18 -2.46 11.64
C GLY A 59 2.01 -3.26 10.35
N PHE A 60 1.10 -4.22 10.37
CA PHE A 60 0.76 -5.04 9.21
C PHE A 60 -0.09 -4.24 8.23
N THR A 61 0.13 -4.50 6.94
CA THR A 61 -0.68 -3.91 5.87
C THR A 61 -1.29 -4.98 4.98
N GLY A 62 -2.39 -4.62 4.35
CA GLY A 62 -3.04 -5.44 3.34
C GLY A 62 -3.66 -4.56 2.28
N PHE A 63 -3.75 -5.08 1.07
CA PHE A 63 -4.41 -4.39 -0.04
C PHE A 63 -5.24 -5.34 -0.90
N LEU A 64 -6.29 -4.77 -1.47
CA LEU A 64 -7.10 -5.38 -2.52
C LEU A 64 -7.27 -4.34 -3.63
N LYS A 65 -7.04 -4.74 -4.87
CA LYS A 65 -7.19 -3.90 -6.05
C LYS A 65 -7.94 -4.66 -7.14
N LEU A 66 -8.80 -3.97 -7.89
CA LEU A 66 -9.53 -4.57 -9.00
C LEU A 66 -9.94 -3.50 -10.02
N GLY A 67 -10.08 -3.88 -11.28
CA GLY A 67 -10.45 -2.92 -12.31
C GLY A 67 -10.43 -3.48 -13.72
N GLY A 68 -10.36 -2.56 -14.68
CA GLY A 68 -10.30 -2.84 -16.11
C GLY A 68 -9.05 -2.27 -16.77
N THR A 69 -8.63 -2.91 -17.83
CA THR A 69 -7.51 -2.49 -18.67
C THR A 69 -8.03 -1.55 -19.76
N LEU A 70 -7.60 -0.28 -19.74
CA LEU A 70 -7.93 0.70 -20.76
C LEU A 70 -6.99 0.57 -21.98
N SER A 71 -5.72 0.27 -21.71
CA SER A 71 -4.71 0.00 -22.73
C SER A 71 -3.60 -0.87 -22.13
N LYS A 72 -2.69 -1.37 -22.97
CA LYS A 72 -1.53 -2.17 -22.49
C LYS A 72 -0.64 -1.42 -21.48
N GLN A 73 -0.76 -0.09 -21.41
CA GLN A 73 0.00 0.77 -20.50
C GLN A 73 -0.85 1.36 -19.37
N LEU A 74 -2.19 1.33 -19.47
CA LEU A 74 -3.05 2.05 -18.55
C LEU A 74 -4.19 1.16 -18.04
N LEU A 75 -4.22 0.97 -16.74
CA LEU A 75 -5.30 0.27 -16.05
C LEU A 75 -5.99 1.25 -15.10
N LEU A 76 -7.30 1.12 -14.96
CA LEU A 76 -8.14 1.89 -14.06
C LEU A 76 -8.90 0.96 -13.12
N GLY A 77 -9.00 1.31 -11.86
CA GLY A 77 -9.73 0.47 -10.90
C GLY A 77 -9.97 1.12 -9.55
N GLY A 78 -10.46 0.29 -8.65
CA GLY A 78 -10.56 0.58 -7.23
C GLY A 78 -9.44 -0.12 -6.45
N GLU A 79 -8.99 0.51 -5.39
CA GLU A 79 -8.01 -0.05 -4.47
C GLU A 79 -8.42 0.23 -3.03
N VAL A 80 -8.30 -0.80 -2.19
CA VAL A 80 -8.45 -0.70 -0.74
C VAL A 80 -7.10 -1.02 -0.11
N ASN A 81 -6.63 -0.15 0.76
CA ASN A 81 -5.43 -0.34 1.58
C ASN A 81 -5.82 -0.29 3.05
N ALA A 82 -5.25 -1.16 3.85
CA ALA A 82 -5.44 -1.21 5.29
C ALA A 82 -4.09 -1.36 5.98
N TRP A 83 -3.95 -0.68 7.11
CA TRP A 83 -2.86 -0.84 8.06
C TRP A 83 -3.45 -1.13 9.44
N THR A 84 -2.85 -2.04 10.18
CA THR A 84 -3.32 -2.39 11.52
C THR A 84 -2.17 -2.67 12.47
N LYS A 85 -2.37 -2.27 13.73
CA LYS A 85 -1.48 -2.59 14.84
C LYS A 85 -2.30 -2.86 16.10
N ALA A 86 -2.05 -3.99 16.73
CA ALA A 86 -2.54 -4.30 18.08
C ALA A 86 -1.39 -4.13 19.07
N ASP A 87 -1.64 -3.44 20.19
CA ASP A 87 -0.69 -3.20 21.26
C ASP A 87 -1.44 -3.05 22.58
N SER A 88 -1.10 -3.87 23.59
CA SER A 88 -1.64 -3.78 24.95
C SER A 88 -3.18 -3.74 25.05
N GLY A 89 -3.88 -4.44 24.14
CA GLY A 89 -5.35 -4.49 24.11
C GLY A 89 -6.01 -3.43 23.23
N VAL A 90 -5.26 -2.43 22.78
CA VAL A 90 -5.72 -1.42 21.82
C VAL A 90 -5.41 -1.86 20.40
N THR A 91 -6.35 -1.73 19.48
CA THR A 91 -6.15 -2.01 18.05
C THR A 91 -6.42 -0.77 17.23
N ASP A 92 -5.36 -0.27 16.57
CA ASP A 92 -5.41 0.82 15.60
C ASP A 92 -5.60 0.27 14.20
N GLN A 93 -6.49 0.88 13.43
CA GLN A 93 -6.74 0.56 12.02
C GLN A 93 -6.81 1.84 11.20
N LEU A 94 -6.03 1.89 10.12
CA LEU A 94 -6.05 2.95 9.12
C LEU A 94 -6.47 2.35 7.80
N GLY A 95 -7.46 2.94 7.16
CA GLY A 95 -8.00 2.51 5.88
C GLY A 95 -7.88 3.58 4.81
N ASN A 96 -7.78 3.16 3.56
CA ASN A 96 -7.91 4.02 2.38
C ASN A 96 -8.63 3.25 1.27
N VAL A 97 -9.67 3.86 0.70
CA VAL A 97 -10.42 3.35 -0.45
C VAL A 97 -10.32 4.38 -1.56
N SER A 98 -9.71 4.03 -2.70
CA SER A 98 -9.39 4.98 -3.76
C SER A 98 -9.80 4.46 -5.13
N ALA A 99 -10.23 5.36 -6.00
CA ALA A 99 -10.15 5.17 -7.44
C ALA A 99 -8.70 5.42 -7.86
N ALA A 100 -8.09 4.45 -8.55
CA ALA A 100 -6.66 4.45 -8.84
C ALA A 100 -6.37 4.14 -10.31
N VAL A 101 -5.35 4.79 -10.82
CA VAL A 101 -4.75 4.56 -12.14
C VAL A 101 -3.41 3.86 -11.96
N TYR A 102 -3.15 2.85 -12.78
CA TYR A 102 -1.87 2.13 -12.85
C TYR A 102 -1.28 2.37 -14.22
N TYR A 103 -0.10 2.94 -14.25
CA TYR A 103 0.62 3.27 -15.48
C TYR A 103 1.87 2.42 -15.63
N TYR A 104 1.96 1.68 -16.73
CA TYR A 104 3.09 0.85 -17.13
C TYR A 104 3.88 1.55 -18.22
N PRO A 105 5.03 2.17 -17.93
CA PRO A 105 5.81 2.94 -18.92
C PRO A 105 6.27 2.11 -20.11
N ALA A 106 6.56 0.83 -19.89
CA ALA A 106 6.98 -0.10 -20.94
C ALA A 106 6.03 -1.31 -21.00
N VAL A 107 5.43 -1.55 -22.16
CA VAL A 107 4.45 -2.63 -22.38
C VAL A 107 5.03 -4.01 -22.07
N SER A 108 6.31 -4.22 -22.36
CA SER A 108 7.02 -5.49 -22.12
C SER A 108 7.52 -5.66 -20.68
N SER A 109 7.43 -4.62 -19.84
CA SER A 109 7.88 -4.64 -18.45
C SER A 109 6.70 -4.80 -17.50
N GLY A 110 6.96 -5.46 -16.35
CA GLY A 110 6.02 -5.51 -15.23
C GLY A 110 6.02 -4.26 -14.36
N PHE A 111 6.96 -3.32 -14.55
CA PHE A 111 7.05 -2.11 -13.75
C PHE A 111 5.85 -1.20 -13.94
N PHE A 112 5.27 -0.72 -12.84
CA PHE A 112 4.18 0.25 -12.86
C PHE A 112 4.33 1.32 -11.79
N LEU A 113 3.74 2.47 -12.08
CA LEU A 113 3.44 3.54 -11.15
C LEU A 113 1.94 3.56 -10.91
N LYS A 114 1.51 3.92 -9.72
CA LYS A 114 0.09 4.10 -9.42
C LYS A 114 -0.17 5.40 -8.68
N GLY A 115 -1.39 5.92 -8.86
CA GLY A 115 -1.91 7.06 -8.12
C GLY A 115 -3.43 7.01 -8.08
N GLY A 116 -4.00 7.47 -6.98
CA GLY A 116 -5.45 7.45 -6.81
C GLY A 116 -5.91 8.41 -5.73
N VAL A 117 -7.20 8.74 -5.77
CA VAL A 117 -7.87 9.59 -4.78
C VAL A 117 -9.14 8.91 -4.28
N GLY A 118 -9.52 9.21 -3.05
CA GLY A 118 -10.69 8.59 -2.45
C GLY A 118 -10.91 8.99 -1.01
N PHE A 119 -11.24 8.03 -0.17
CA PHE A 119 -11.56 8.22 1.23
C PHE A 119 -10.57 7.48 2.13
N SER A 120 -10.26 8.10 3.26
CA SER A 120 -9.49 7.50 4.35
C SER A 120 -10.34 7.37 5.58
N SER A 121 -10.05 6.33 6.38
CA SER A 121 -10.69 6.09 7.67
C SER A 121 -9.64 5.82 8.74
N PHE A 122 -9.96 6.22 9.94
CA PHE A 122 -9.29 5.86 11.19
C PHE A 122 -10.27 5.12 12.07
N ARG A 123 -9.81 4.06 12.73
CA ARG A 123 -10.55 3.38 13.78
C ARG A 123 -9.58 2.89 14.85
N GLU A 124 -9.92 3.18 16.10
CA GLU A 124 -9.25 2.64 17.29
C GLU A 124 -10.28 1.89 18.13
N MET A 125 -9.92 0.71 18.59
CA MET A 125 -10.76 -0.13 19.44
C MET A 125 -10.03 -0.35 20.77
N ASP A 126 -10.53 0.31 21.83
CA ASP A 126 -10.06 0.22 23.22
C ASP A 126 -11.27 0.30 24.15
N GLY A 127 -12.03 -0.80 24.32
CA GLY A 127 -13.27 -0.80 25.10
C GLY A 127 -14.37 0.14 24.59
N ALA A 128 -14.03 1.29 24.05
CA ALA A 128 -14.87 2.17 23.23
C ALA A 128 -14.29 2.28 21.82
N THR A 129 -15.12 2.59 20.81
CA THR A 129 -14.66 2.81 19.45
C THR A 129 -14.48 4.29 19.20
N ALA A 130 -13.26 4.68 18.79
CA ALA A 130 -12.98 5.97 18.18
C ALA A 130 -12.90 5.81 16.66
N ASP A 131 -13.60 6.65 15.92
CA ASP A 131 -13.60 6.59 14.45
C ASP A 131 -13.66 7.95 13.78
N GLY A 132 -13.21 7.99 12.54
CA GLY A 132 -13.27 9.15 11.67
C GLY A 132 -13.11 8.76 10.21
N THR A 133 -13.64 9.60 9.31
CA THR A 133 -13.55 9.39 7.87
C THR A 133 -13.35 10.72 7.17
N GLY A 134 -12.49 10.74 6.16
CA GLY A 134 -12.21 11.94 5.37
C GLY A 134 -11.65 11.61 4.00
N VAL A 135 -11.06 12.60 3.36
CA VAL A 135 -10.46 12.44 2.02
C VAL A 135 -9.05 11.85 2.11
N GLY A 136 -8.67 11.11 1.09
CA GLY A 136 -7.35 10.51 1.03
C GLY A 136 -6.84 10.34 -0.39
N PHE A 137 -5.55 10.02 -0.50
CA PHE A 137 -4.95 9.62 -1.76
C PHE A 137 -3.97 8.47 -1.54
N VAL A 138 -3.70 7.75 -2.62
CA VAL A 138 -2.67 6.71 -2.69
C VAL A 138 -1.71 7.03 -3.82
N ALA A 139 -0.43 6.77 -3.60
CA ALA A 139 0.61 6.75 -4.61
C ALA A 139 1.49 5.52 -4.38
N GLY A 140 2.10 4.99 -5.43
CA GLY A 140 2.98 3.83 -5.26
C GLY A 140 3.62 3.39 -6.56
N LEU A 141 4.44 2.37 -6.41
CA LEU A 141 5.10 1.69 -7.52
C LEU A 141 5.19 0.19 -7.23
N GLY A 142 5.30 -0.60 -8.27
CA GLY A 142 5.44 -2.03 -8.13
C GLY A 142 5.95 -2.69 -9.39
N TYR A 143 6.08 -4.00 -9.32
CA TYR A 143 6.53 -4.79 -10.44
C TYR A 143 5.76 -6.11 -10.53
N ASP A 144 5.10 -6.37 -11.64
CA ASP A 144 4.43 -7.64 -11.92
C ASP A 144 5.43 -8.65 -12.47
N VAL A 145 5.92 -9.52 -11.61
CA VAL A 145 6.72 -10.69 -12.01
C VAL A 145 5.76 -11.74 -12.55
N ARG A 146 5.64 -11.86 -13.85
CA ARG A 146 4.73 -12.82 -14.49
C ARG A 146 5.22 -14.25 -14.30
N VAL A 147 4.46 -15.05 -13.55
CA VAL A 147 4.78 -16.45 -13.22
C VAL A 147 3.86 -17.45 -13.94
N GLY A 148 2.81 -16.98 -14.58
CA GLY A 148 1.87 -17.79 -15.36
C GLY A 148 1.23 -16.96 -16.47
N GLY A 149 0.38 -17.54 -17.30
CA GLY A 149 -0.26 -16.86 -18.42
C GLY A 149 -0.99 -15.57 -18.02
N ASN A 150 -1.68 -15.60 -16.88
CA ASN A 150 -2.46 -14.47 -16.34
C ASN A 150 -2.17 -14.18 -14.87
N ILE A 151 -1.10 -14.74 -14.28
CA ILE A 151 -0.76 -14.60 -12.86
C ILE A 151 0.59 -13.92 -12.71
N SER A 152 0.65 -12.91 -11.86
CA SER A 152 1.90 -12.23 -11.46
C SER A 152 2.06 -12.24 -9.95
N ILE A 153 3.32 -12.40 -9.49
CA ILE A 153 3.73 -12.03 -8.14
C ILE A 153 4.13 -10.56 -8.18
N THR A 154 3.56 -9.75 -7.28
CA THR A 154 3.65 -8.29 -7.35
C THR A 154 4.24 -7.73 -6.07
N PRO A 155 5.57 -7.52 -5.97
CA PRO A 155 6.15 -6.61 -4.99
C PRO A 155 5.67 -5.19 -5.26
N VAL A 156 5.27 -4.48 -4.18
CA VAL A 156 4.72 -3.13 -4.26
C VAL A 156 5.17 -2.27 -3.08
N GLY A 157 5.48 -1.01 -3.34
CA GLY A 157 5.64 0.02 -2.34
C GLY A 157 4.50 1.02 -2.46
N ASN A 158 3.83 1.31 -1.34
CA ASN A 158 2.70 2.22 -1.28
C ASN A 158 2.98 3.36 -0.32
N PHE A 159 2.43 4.50 -0.65
CA PHE A 159 2.22 5.63 0.24
C PHE A 159 0.75 6.01 0.15
N TYR A 160 0.06 6.04 1.28
CA TYR A 160 -1.28 6.59 1.34
C TYR A 160 -1.43 7.60 2.47
N PHE A 161 -2.15 8.65 2.16
CA PHE A 161 -2.41 9.78 3.02
C PHE A 161 -3.92 9.93 3.23
N GLY A 162 -4.32 10.32 4.43
CA GLY A 162 -5.69 10.64 4.77
C GLY A 162 -5.78 11.91 5.62
N SER A 163 -6.68 12.80 5.23
CA SER A 163 -7.15 13.90 6.06
C SER A 163 -8.53 13.52 6.57
N VAL A 164 -8.56 12.90 7.75
CA VAL A 164 -9.76 12.31 8.34
C VAL A 164 -10.64 13.36 9.03
N GLY A 165 -10.02 14.47 9.49
CA GLY A 165 -10.73 15.54 10.18
C GLY A 165 -10.98 15.24 11.65
N ASP A 166 -12.22 15.22 12.09
CA ASP A 166 -12.57 15.03 13.50
C ASP A 166 -12.71 13.54 13.83
N ILE A 167 -12.05 13.11 14.91
CA ILE A 167 -12.22 11.78 15.49
C ILE A 167 -13.29 11.85 16.57
N LYS A 168 -14.26 10.93 16.50
CA LYS A 168 -15.39 10.85 17.42
C LYS A 168 -15.29 9.58 18.29
N VAL A 169 -15.60 9.74 19.56
CA VAL A 169 -15.77 8.63 20.52
C VAL A 169 -17.21 8.70 21.02
N SER A 170 -17.98 7.64 20.81
CA SER A 170 -19.43 7.60 21.18
C SER A 170 -20.22 8.80 20.68
N GLY A 171 -19.86 9.35 19.49
CA GLY A 171 -20.52 10.51 18.87
C GLY A 171 -20.02 11.88 19.32
N ALA A 172 -19.18 11.98 20.35
CA ALA A 172 -18.57 13.24 20.78
C ALA A 172 -17.18 13.41 20.13
N THR A 173 -16.86 14.62 19.66
CA THR A 173 -15.56 14.96 19.10
C THR A 173 -14.48 14.86 20.18
N ASN A 174 -13.50 13.98 19.97
CA ASN A 174 -12.37 13.76 20.88
C ASN A 174 -11.08 14.44 20.38
N SER A 175 -10.89 14.50 19.06
CA SER A 175 -9.71 15.10 18.44
C SER A 175 -10.10 15.75 17.11
N THR A 176 -9.44 16.84 16.75
CA THR A 176 -9.71 17.60 15.52
C THR A 176 -8.51 17.62 14.60
N GLY A 177 -8.75 17.79 13.30
CA GLY A 177 -7.69 17.94 12.31
C GLY A 177 -6.82 16.71 12.13
N TRP A 178 -7.35 15.49 12.35
CA TRP A 178 -6.60 14.25 12.22
C TRP A 178 -6.16 14.01 10.79
N LYS A 179 -4.87 13.78 10.65
CA LYS A 179 -4.21 13.38 9.39
C LYS A 179 -3.36 12.15 9.65
N GLN A 180 -3.26 11.31 8.65
CA GLN A 180 -2.46 10.09 8.74
C GLN A 180 -1.74 9.83 7.44
N HIS A 181 -0.53 9.29 7.51
CA HIS A 181 0.15 8.76 6.34
C HIS A 181 0.78 7.42 6.69
N VAL A 182 0.76 6.53 5.71
CA VAL A 182 1.34 5.20 5.81
C VAL A 182 2.26 5.00 4.62
N PHE A 183 3.44 4.50 4.91
CA PHE A 183 4.39 4.01 3.91
C PHE A 183 4.59 2.53 4.15
N ASP A 184 4.34 1.70 3.13
CA ASP A 184 4.46 0.24 3.25
C ASP A 184 5.19 -0.40 2.08
N PHE A 185 5.67 -1.62 2.34
CA PHE A 185 6.12 -2.56 1.34
C PHE A 185 5.32 -3.85 1.48
N GLY A 186 4.79 -4.33 0.36
CA GLY A 186 3.97 -5.53 0.31
C GLY A 186 4.36 -6.46 -0.82
N LEU A 187 3.87 -7.68 -0.69
CA LEU A 187 3.92 -8.70 -1.72
C LEU A 187 2.50 -9.20 -1.98
N GLY A 188 2.11 -9.27 -3.22
CA GLY A 188 0.80 -9.72 -3.62
C GLY A 188 0.80 -10.63 -4.83
N VAL A 189 -0.41 -11.03 -5.21
CA VAL A 189 -0.71 -11.74 -6.44
C VAL A 189 -1.67 -10.89 -7.26
N THR A 190 -1.38 -10.75 -8.55
CA THR A 190 -2.25 -10.05 -9.50
C THR A 190 -2.63 -11.00 -10.64
N PHE A 191 -3.91 -11.04 -10.96
CA PHE A 191 -4.50 -11.76 -12.09
C PHE A 191 -4.91 -10.72 -13.14
N HIS A 192 -4.48 -10.97 -14.39
CA HIS A 192 -4.81 -10.11 -15.54
C HIS A 192 -5.64 -10.86 -16.56
#